data_e6a3cb0be1db45dd14f80a9fe9d0bb6e
#
_entry.id   e6a3cb0be1db45dd14f80a9fe9d0bb6e
#
_cell.length_a   1.000
_cell.length_b   1.000
_cell.length_c   1.000
_cell.angle_alpha   90.00
_cell.angle_beta   90.00
_cell.angle_gamma   90.00
#
_symmetry.space_group_name_H-M   'P 1'
#
loop_
_entity.id
_entity.type
_entity.pdbx_description
1 polymer ?
#
loop_
_entity_poly.entity_id
_entity_poly.type
_entity_poly.pdbx_seq_one_letter_code
_entity_poly.pdbx_strand_id
1 'polypeptide(L)'
;HSFPTRRSSDLDVVLMDRRQEDLLRDAAPQVLTVLVRRYGHFDACEDAVQEALLAATAQWGRDGEPESPRSWLLTVASRRLIDQLRRESARRRREDGVAALEPDERHVAPPADEAVAVHDDTLTLLFLCCHPALTPGSQLALTLRAVGGLTTAEIAAALLVPEATLAQRISRAKQRIRDAGARFVAPAARERDDRLTVVLQVLYLIFNEGYTARSGERLHRPELTAEASRITRLVHDLVPDDGEVAGLLALMLLTDARSDARVDANGLLVPIPEQDRTRWDAAAIAAGVELVSRALAT
;
A
#
# COMPACT_ATOMS: atom_id res chain seq x y z
N HIS A 1 -22.01 50.95 -16.44
CA HIS A 1 -22.39 49.54 -16.39
C HIS A 1 -21.23 48.78 -15.74
N SER A 2 -21.34 48.56 -14.43
CA SER A 2 -20.40 47.76 -13.64
C SER A 2 -20.77 46.27 -13.82
N PHE A 3 -19.86 45.50 -14.33
CA PHE A 3 -19.95 44.03 -14.27
C PHE A 3 -19.56 43.58 -12.85
N PRO A 4 -20.32 42.68 -12.23
CA PRO A 4 -19.92 42.12 -10.95
C PRO A 4 -18.77 41.13 -11.19
N THR A 5 -17.64 41.37 -10.57
CA THR A 5 -16.54 40.42 -10.39
C THR A 5 -17.08 39.17 -9.71
N ARG A 6 -17.14 38.05 -10.42
CA ARG A 6 -17.34 36.71 -9.81
C ARG A 6 -16.23 36.53 -8.79
N ARG A 7 -16.61 36.47 -7.53
CA ARG A 7 -15.75 35.97 -6.47
C ARG A 7 -15.31 34.55 -6.83
N SER A 8 -14.01 34.37 -6.84
CA SER A 8 -13.35 33.05 -6.78
C SER A 8 -13.65 32.46 -5.39
N SER A 9 -14.81 31.84 -5.25
CA SER A 9 -15.20 31.13 -4.07
C SER A 9 -15.09 29.64 -4.36
N ASP A 10 -14.42 28.96 -3.43
CA ASP A 10 -14.67 27.60 -3.03
C ASP A 10 -14.03 26.51 -3.90
N LEU A 11 -12.73 26.46 -3.85
CA LEU A 11 -11.98 25.22 -3.73
C LEU A 11 -11.30 25.22 -2.34
N ASP A 12 -12.09 25.29 -1.29
CA ASP A 12 -11.70 24.77 0.01
C ASP A 12 -11.65 23.24 -0.12
N VAL A 13 -10.58 22.74 -0.73
CA VAL A 13 -10.13 21.37 -0.51
C VAL A 13 -9.70 21.36 0.95
N VAL A 14 -10.62 20.94 1.84
CA VAL A 14 -10.29 20.66 3.22
C VAL A 14 -9.26 19.53 3.16
N LEU A 15 -7.98 19.89 3.37
CA LEU A 15 -6.90 18.94 3.41
C LEU A 15 -7.18 17.98 4.57
N MET A 16 -7.14 16.71 4.29
CA MET A 16 -7.21 15.68 5.33
C MET A 16 -6.10 15.89 6.35
N ASP A 17 -6.41 15.67 7.61
CA ASP A 17 -5.43 15.61 8.68
C ASP A 17 -4.52 14.38 8.47
N ARG A 18 -3.22 14.53 8.79
CA ARG A 18 -2.22 13.44 8.70
C ARG A 18 -2.69 12.18 9.43
N ARG A 19 -3.38 12.33 10.57
CA ARG A 19 -3.98 11.22 11.31
C ARG A 19 -5.01 10.45 10.48
N GLN A 20 -5.84 11.14 9.71
CA GLN A 20 -6.86 10.52 8.85
C GLN A 20 -6.20 9.77 7.69
N GLU A 21 -5.12 10.32 7.12
CA GLU A 21 -4.34 9.63 6.10
C GLU A 21 -3.72 8.34 6.63
N ASP A 22 -3.13 8.36 7.83
CA ASP A 22 -2.55 7.18 8.48
C ASP A 22 -3.63 6.11 8.76
N LEU A 23 -4.80 6.51 9.25
CA LEU A 23 -5.93 5.60 9.47
C LEU A 23 -6.40 4.93 8.18
N LEU A 24 -6.47 5.68 7.08
CA LEU A 24 -6.84 5.13 5.78
C LEU A 24 -5.80 4.15 5.25
N ARG A 25 -4.51 4.49 5.38
CA ARG A 25 -3.39 3.61 4.96
C ARG A 25 -3.38 2.29 5.74
N ASP A 26 -3.66 2.33 7.03
CA ASP A 26 -3.72 1.12 7.87
C ASP A 26 -4.97 0.28 7.59
N ALA A 27 -6.10 0.91 7.30
CA ALA A 27 -7.36 0.20 7.03
C ALA A 27 -7.43 -0.39 5.61
N ALA A 28 -6.81 0.24 4.61
CA ALA A 28 -6.92 -0.16 3.21
C ALA A 28 -6.51 -1.62 2.94
N PRO A 29 -5.33 -2.13 3.36
CA PRO A 29 -4.95 -3.52 3.14
C PRO A 29 -5.88 -4.49 3.86
N GLN A 30 -6.39 -4.14 5.04
CA GLN A 30 -7.32 -4.98 5.79
C GLN A 30 -8.66 -5.11 5.07
N VAL A 31 -9.18 -4.03 4.52
CA VAL A 31 -10.42 -4.04 3.72
C VAL A 31 -10.21 -4.82 2.43
N LEU A 32 -9.09 -4.61 1.76
CA LEU A 32 -8.75 -5.32 0.53
C LEU A 32 -8.68 -6.84 0.75
N THR A 33 -8.03 -7.30 1.82
CA THR A 33 -7.91 -8.73 2.13
C THR A 33 -9.28 -9.37 2.37
N VAL A 34 -10.18 -8.71 3.11
CA VAL A 34 -11.56 -9.19 3.32
C VAL A 34 -12.29 -9.34 1.99
N LEU A 35 -12.21 -8.33 1.11
CA LEU A 35 -12.88 -8.36 -0.18
C LEU A 35 -12.31 -9.44 -1.10
N VAL A 36 -10.98 -9.56 -1.19
CA VAL A 36 -10.33 -10.55 -2.06
C VAL A 36 -10.62 -11.97 -1.58
N ARG A 37 -10.59 -12.22 -0.27
CA ARG A 37 -10.96 -13.52 0.30
C ARG A 37 -12.38 -13.91 -0.08
N ARG A 38 -13.33 -12.97 -0.01
CA ARG A 38 -14.74 -13.22 -0.26
C ARG A 38 -15.08 -13.35 -1.74
N TYR A 39 -14.58 -12.43 -2.55
CA TYR A 39 -14.98 -12.31 -3.96
C TYR A 39 -13.95 -12.87 -4.94
N GLY A 40 -12.70 -13.05 -4.56
CA GLY A 40 -11.64 -13.66 -5.37
C GLY A 40 -11.10 -12.81 -6.52
N HIS A 41 -11.72 -11.68 -6.84
CA HIS A 41 -11.36 -10.79 -7.95
C HIS A 41 -10.43 -9.67 -7.47
N PHE A 42 -9.14 -9.97 -7.27
CA PHE A 42 -8.17 -9.03 -6.72
C PHE A 42 -8.18 -7.66 -7.40
N ASP A 43 -8.21 -7.62 -8.74
CA ASP A 43 -8.20 -6.37 -9.50
C ASP A 43 -9.44 -5.49 -9.24
N ALA A 44 -10.63 -6.10 -9.27
CA ALA A 44 -11.87 -5.39 -8.98
C ALA A 44 -11.98 -4.96 -7.51
N CYS A 45 -11.50 -5.82 -6.58
CA CYS A 45 -11.45 -5.50 -5.14
C CYS A 45 -10.51 -4.32 -4.87
N GLU A 46 -9.34 -4.31 -5.50
CA GLU A 46 -8.35 -3.24 -5.33
C GLU A 46 -8.90 -1.91 -5.89
N ASP A 47 -9.50 -1.92 -7.08
CA ASP A 47 -10.13 -0.72 -7.66
C ASP A 47 -11.25 -0.19 -6.74
N ALA A 48 -12.09 -1.08 -6.18
CA ALA A 48 -13.17 -0.68 -5.27
C ALA A 48 -12.64 -0.06 -3.95
N VAL A 49 -11.54 -0.59 -3.41
CA VAL A 49 -10.87 -0.01 -2.23
C VAL A 49 -10.32 1.36 -2.53
N GLN A 50 -9.65 1.55 -3.67
CA GLN A 50 -9.12 2.86 -4.05
C GLN A 50 -10.22 3.90 -4.26
N GLU A 51 -11.34 3.51 -4.87
CA GLU A 51 -12.49 4.40 -4.97
C GLU A 51 -13.10 4.74 -3.60
N ALA A 52 -13.06 3.81 -2.65
CA ALA A 52 -13.52 4.07 -1.28
C ALA A 52 -12.57 5.02 -0.54
N LEU A 53 -11.25 4.91 -0.74
CA LEU A 53 -10.26 5.83 -0.20
C LEU A 53 -10.47 7.25 -0.75
N LEU A 54 -10.68 7.39 -2.06
CA LEU A 54 -11.01 8.69 -2.67
C LEU A 54 -12.31 9.27 -2.12
N ALA A 55 -13.33 8.43 -1.88
CA ALA A 55 -14.58 8.87 -1.27
C ALA A 55 -14.38 9.33 0.18
N ALA A 56 -13.53 8.62 0.96
CA ALA A 56 -13.18 9.01 2.32
C ALA A 56 -12.49 10.38 2.35
N THR A 57 -11.51 10.59 1.47
CA THR A 57 -10.80 11.87 1.35
C THR A 57 -11.77 13.04 1.08
N ALA A 58 -12.75 12.83 0.20
CA ALA A 58 -13.73 13.86 -0.13
C ALA A 58 -14.79 14.08 0.98
N GLN A 59 -15.12 13.05 1.74
CA GLN A 59 -16.24 13.08 2.67
C GLN A 59 -15.80 13.40 4.10
N TRP A 60 -14.72 12.79 4.60
CA TRP A 60 -14.29 12.98 5.99
C TRP A 60 -13.77 14.39 6.27
N GLY A 61 -13.21 15.07 5.26
CA GLY A 61 -12.85 16.48 5.38
C GLY A 61 -14.03 17.40 5.65
N ARG A 62 -15.25 17.04 5.22
CA ARG A 62 -16.48 17.84 5.39
C ARG A 62 -17.32 17.38 6.57
N ASP A 63 -17.51 16.08 6.68
CA ASP A 63 -18.50 15.47 7.59
C ASP A 63 -17.84 14.94 8.88
N GLY A 64 -16.50 14.94 8.94
CA GLY A 64 -15.72 14.37 10.03
C GLY A 64 -15.44 12.87 9.83
N GLU A 65 -14.54 12.35 10.67
CA GLU A 65 -14.16 10.93 10.70
C GLU A 65 -15.33 10.09 11.24
N PRO A 66 -15.68 8.96 10.59
CA PRO A 66 -16.70 8.06 11.10
C PRO A 66 -16.22 7.34 12.37
N GLU A 67 -17.16 6.91 13.22
CA GLU A 67 -16.86 6.18 14.46
C GLU A 67 -16.01 4.92 14.21
N SER A 68 -16.20 4.25 13.07
CA SER A 68 -15.40 3.09 12.63
C SER A 68 -14.92 3.28 11.19
N PRO A 69 -13.72 3.86 10.98
CA PRO A 69 -13.12 4.09 9.66
C PRO A 69 -13.04 2.84 8.78
N ARG A 70 -12.60 1.72 9.35
CA ARG A 70 -12.49 0.44 8.65
C ARG A 70 -13.84 -0.09 8.19
N SER A 71 -14.85 -0.09 9.05
CA SER A 71 -16.20 -0.56 8.71
C SER A 71 -16.85 0.31 7.65
N TRP A 72 -16.60 1.62 7.69
CA TRP A 72 -17.06 2.55 6.68
C TRP A 72 -16.41 2.25 5.32
N LEU A 73 -15.08 2.09 5.27
CA LEU A 73 -14.36 1.73 4.05
C LEU A 73 -14.84 0.39 3.48
N LEU A 74 -14.99 -0.63 4.32
CA LEU A 74 -15.48 -1.94 3.91
C LEU A 74 -16.87 -1.84 3.28
N THR A 75 -17.76 -1.07 3.88
CA THR A 75 -19.11 -0.86 3.37
C THR A 75 -19.12 -0.16 2.02
N VAL A 76 -18.35 0.92 1.87
CA VAL A 76 -18.26 1.69 0.63
C VAL A 76 -17.62 0.85 -0.48
N ALA A 77 -16.49 0.22 -0.20
CA ALA A 77 -15.79 -0.63 -1.17
C ALA A 77 -16.64 -1.83 -1.59
N SER A 78 -17.32 -2.49 -0.66
CA SER A 78 -18.22 -3.62 -0.99
C SER A 78 -19.36 -3.20 -1.92
N ARG A 79 -19.99 -2.06 -1.67
CA ARG A 79 -21.07 -1.55 -2.55
C ARG A 79 -20.55 -1.30 -3.96
N ARG A 80 -19.40 -0.62 -4.09
CA ARG A 80 -18.79 -0.33 -5.39
C ARG A 80 -18.41 -1.60 -6.14
N LEU A 81 -17.80 -2.55 -5.46
CA LEU A 81 -17.44 -3.86 -6.02
C LEU A 81 -18.67 -4.62 -6.53
N ILE A 82 -19.72 -4.71 -5.73
CA ILE A 82 -20.95 -5.39 -6.11
C ILE A 82 -21.58 -4.74 -7.34
N ASP A 83 -21.63 -3.40 -7.38
CA ASP A 83 -22.15 -2.67 -8.53
C ASP A 83 -21.32 -2.87 -9.79
N GLN A 84 -19.99 -2.96 -9.66
CA GLN A 84 -19.09 -3.27 -10.76
C GLN A 84 -19.32 -4.70 -11.29
N LEU A 85 -19.33 -5.69 -10.40
CA LEU A 85 -19.54 -7.10 -10.75
C LEU A 85 -20.91 -7.33 -11.42
N ARG A 86 -21.97 -6.65 -10.94
CA ARG A 86 -23.30 -6.68 -11.57
C ARG A 86 -23.28 -6.11 -12.98
N ARG A 87 -22.60 -4.97 -13.20
CA ARG A 87 -22.46 -4.36 -14.53
C ARG A 87 -21.69 -5.26 -15.48
N GLU A 88 -20.60 -5.87 -15.04
CA GLU A 88 -19.80 -6.80 -15.85
C GLU A 88 -20.60 -8.06 -16.20
N SER A 89 -21.31 -8.64 -15.23
CA SER A 89 -22.19 -9.79 -15.46
C SER A 89 -23.30 -9.47 -16.46
N ALA A 90 -23.94 -8.30 -16.33
CA ALA A 90 -24.97 -7.86 -17.26
C ALA A 90 -24.41 -7.60 -18.68
N ARG A 91 -23.14 -7.14 -18.79
CA ARG A 91 -22.48 -6.97 -20.08
C ARG A 91 -22.18 -8.32 -20.72
N ARG A 92 -21.59 -9.28 -19.99
CA ARG A 92 -21.28 -10.63 -20.48
C ARG A 92 -22.57 -11.35 -20.94
N ARG A 93 -23.67 -11.28 -20.17
CA ARG A 93 -24.95 -11.88 -20.57
C ARG A 93 -25.48 -11.31 -21.88
N ARG A 94 -25.27 -10.02 -22.15
CA ARG A 94 -25.67 -9.39 -23.42
C ARG A 94 -24.78 -9.81 -24.59
N GLU A 95 -23.49 -10.01 -24.32
CA GLU A 95 -22.51 -10.44 -25.34
C GLU A 95 -22.66 -11.93 -25.67
N ASP A 96 -22.95 -12.80 -24.70
CA ASP A 96 -23.01 -14.25 -24.86
C ASP A 96 -24.41 -14.75 -25.31
N GLY A 97 -25.43 -13.90 -25.32
CA GLY A 97 -26.78 -14.28 -25.72
C GLY A 97 -27.46 -15.35 -24.87
N VAL A 98 -26.92 -15.70 -23.70
CA VAL A 98 -27.39 -16.78 -22.83
C VAL A 98 -28.06 -16.21 -21.60
N ALA A 99 -29.34 -16.55 -21.42
CA ALA A 99 -30.10 -16.27 -20.20
C ALA A 99 -29.72 -17.31 -19.11
N ALA A 100 -28.70 -17.04 -18.32
CA ALA A 100 -28.40 -17.82 -17.14
C ALA A 100 -29.11 -17.19 -15.92
N LEU A 101 -30.08 -17.90 -15.41
CA LEU A 101 -30.86 -17.61 -14.20
C LEU A 101 -30.12 -18.23 -12.99
N GLU A 102 -29.13 -17.54 -12.41
CA GLU A 102 -28.75 -17.77 -11.01
C GLU A 102 -28.35 -16.46 -10.37
N PRO A 103 -29.03 -16.06 -9.27
CA PRO A 103 -28.55 -14.98 -8.42
C PRO A 103 -27.35 -15.55 -7.64
N ASP A 104 -26.17 -15.03 -7.90
CA ASP A 104 -24.97 -15.39 -7.15
C ASP A 104 -25.10 -14.80 -5.74
N GLU A 105 -25.31 -15.66 -4.73
CA GLU A 105 -25.41 -15.30 -3.30
C GLU A 105 -24.18 -14.56 -2.76
N ARG A 106 -23.09 -14.52 -3.55
CA ARG A 106 -21.86 -13.78 -3.26
C ARG A 106 -22.01 -12.25 -3.34
N HIS A 107 -23.16 -11.75 -3.80
CA HIS A 107 -23.42 -10.30 -3.97
C HIS A 107 -24.00 -9.61 -2.72
N VAL A 108 -23.84 -10.19 -1.54
CA VAL A 108 -24.25 -9.58 -0.26
C VAL A 108 -23.02 -8.94 0.40
N ALA A 109 -23.14 -7.68 0.84
CA ALA A 109 -22.10 -7.00 1.57
C ALA A 109 -21.74 -7.77 2.86
N PRO A 110 -20.42 -7.89 3.22
CA PRO A 110 -20.03 -8.55 4.46
C PRO A 110 -20.58 -7.79 5.67
N PRO A 111 -20.86 -8.47 6.79
CA PRO A 111 -21.14 -7.80 8.05
C PRO A 111 -19.96 -6.90 8.45
N ALA A 112 -20.24 -5.73 9.01
CA ALA A 112 -19.23 -4.76 9.41
C ALA A 112 -18.25 -5.31 10.47
N ASP A 113 -18.67 -6.33 11.22
CA ASP A 113 -17.95 -6.94 12.35
C ASP A 113 -17.16 -8.21 11.97
N GLU A 114 -16.96 -8.49 10.68
CA GLU A 114 -16.17 -9.67 10.27
C GLU A 114 -14.70 -9.48 10.65
N ALA A 115 -14.43 -9.64 11.95
CA ALA A 115 -13.09 -9.69 12.54
C ALA A 115 -12.47 -11.06 12.23
N VAL A 116 -12.20 -11.31 10.95
CA VAL A 116 -11.42 -12.47 10.53
C VAL A 116 -9.94 -12.18 10.82
N ALA A 117 -9.17 -13.22 11.12
CA ALA A 117 -7.74 -13.19 11.42
C ALA A 117 -6.93 -12.34 10.42
N VAL A 118 -6.90 -11.03 10.68
CA VAL A 118 -6.37 -9.99 9.77
C VAL A 118 -4.87 -10.15 9.54
N HIS A 119 -4.16 -10.80 10.48
CA HIS A 119 -2.71 -10.89 10.48
C HIS A 119 -2.16 -11.77 9.34
N ASP A 120 -2.75 -12.95 9.14
CA ASP A 120 -2.27 -13.92 8.14
C ASP A 120 -2.57 -13.47 6.69
N ASP A 121 -3.61 -12.67 6.51
CA ASP A 121 -4.07 -12.21 5.21
C ASP A 121 -3.19 -11.11 4.60
N THR A 122 -2.58 -10.25 5.40
CA THR A 122 -1.69 -9.21 4.87
C THR A 122 -0.42 -9.80 4.28
N LEU A 123 0.13 -10.83 4.90
CA LEU A 123 1.27 -11.56 4.33
C LEU A 123 0.86 -12.27 3.02
N THR A 124 -0.34 -12.85 2.98
CA THR A 124 -0.89 -13.44 1.74
C THR A 124 -1.06 -12.38 0.64
N LEU A 125 -1.50 -11.17 0.99
CA LEU A 125 -1.60 -10.06 0.06
C LEU A 125 -0.21 -9.64 -0.48
N LEU A 126 0.81 -9.58 0.38
CA LEU A 126 2.20 -9.31 -0.03
C LEU A 126 2.71 -10.39 -0.99
N PHE A 127 2.46 -11.68 -0.72
CA PHE A 127 2.81 -12.75 -1.63
C PHE A 127 2.13 -12.63 -2.98
N LEU A 128 0.89 -12.14 -3.03
CA LEU A 128 0.19 -11.89 -4.28
C LEU A 128 0.79 -10.70 -5.04
N CYS A 129 1.06 -9.59 -4.36
CA CYS A 129 1.70 -8.40 -4.94
C CYS A 129 3.12 -8.67 -5.44
N CYS A 130 3.85 -9.58 -4.77
CA CYS A 130 5.19 -10.01 -5.12
C CYS A 130 5.21 -11.32 -5.93
N HIS A 131 4.14 -11.62 -6.70
CA HIS A 131 4.05 -12.84 -7.49
C HIS A 131 5.19 -12.96 -8.51
N PRO A 132 5.81 -14.15 -8.71
CA PRO A 132 6.94 -14.35 -9.64
C PRO A 132 6.65 -14.00 -11.10
N ALA A 133 5.39 -14.02 -11.53
CA ALA A 133 4.98 -13.59 -12.86
C ALA A 133 5.14 -12.09 -13.10
N LEU A 134 5.37 -11.30 -12.04
CA LEU A 134 5.52 -9.84 -12.11
C LEU A 134 7.00 -9.45 -12.23
N THR A 135 7.25 -8.34 -12.90
CA THR A 135 8.57 -7.70 -12.87
C THR A 135 8.79 -6.95 -11.55
N PRO A 136 10.04 -6.76 -11.07
CA PRO A 136 10.32 -6.03 -9.83
C PRO A 136 9.63 -4.66 -9.74
N GLY A 137 9.65 -3.88 -10.83
CA GLY A 137 8.96 -2.58 -10.86
C GLY A 137 7.43 -2.68 -10.79
N SER A 138 6.83 -3.81 -11.23
CA SER A 138 5.40 -4.07 -11.06
C SER A 138 5.07 -4.55 -9.66
N GLN A 139 5.91 -5.38 -9.06
CA GLN A 139 5.81 -5.83 -7.68
C GLN A 139 5.86 -4.64 -6.71
N LEU A 140 6.84 -3.75 -6.90
CA LEU A 140 7.00 -2.52 -6.12
C LEU A 140 5.74 -1.63 -6.22
N ALA A 141 5.29 -1.33 -7.45
CA ALA A 141 4.12 -0.48 -7.65
C ALA A 141 2.85 -1.08 -7.03
N LEU A 142 2.66 -2.39 -7.17
CA LEU A 142 1.48 -3.07 -6.65
C LEU A 142 1.52 -3.20 -5.12
N THR A 143 2.70 -3.42 -4.53
CA THR A 143 2.89 -3.46 -3.08
C THR A 143 2.58 -2.09 -2.45
N LEU A 144 3.12 -1.00 -2.99
CA LEU A 144 2.81 0.34 -2.52
C LEU A 144 1.31 0.66 -2.63
N ARG A 145 0.67 0.21 -3.69
CA ARG A 145 -0.76 0.45 -3.91
C ARG A 145 -1.65 -0.36 -2.98
N ALA A 146 -1.48 -1.69 -2.96
CA ALA A 146 -2.39 -2.62 -2.29
C ALA A 146 -2.12 -2.74 -0.79
N VAL A 147 -0.85 -2.66 -0.36
CA VAL A 147 -0.44 -2.81 1.04
C VAL A 147 -0.09 -1.47 1.66
N GLY A 148 0.53 -0.57 0.89
CA GLY A 148 0.82 0.79 1.32
C GLY A 148 -0.39 1.72 1.32
N GLY A 149 -1.46 1.38 0.60
CA GLY A 149 -2.65 2.22 0.49
C GLY A 149 -2.44 3.52 -0.29
N LEU A 150 -1.31 3.66 -1.00
CA LEU A 150 -0.99 4.87 -1.76
C LEU A 150 -1.83 4.94 -3.04
N THR A 151 -2.17 6.16 -3.44
CA THR A 151 -2.81 6.43 -4.73
C THR A 151 -1.82 6.30 -5.88
N THR A 152 -2.33 6.14 -7.11
CA THR A 152 -1.47 6.11 -8.31
C THR A 152 -0.66 7.40 -8.45
N ALA A 153 -1.26 8.56 -8.13
CA ALA A 153 -0.58 9.85 -8.19
C ALA A 153 0.57 9.93 -7.19
N GLU A 154 0.37 9.51 -5.93
CA GLU A 154 1.43 9.49 -4.90
C GLU A 154 2.58 8.56 -5.29
N ILE A 155 2.28 7.34 -5.76
CA ILE A 155 3.32 6.41 -6.20
C ILE A 155 4.06 6.95 -7.44
N ALA A 156 3.35 7.56 -8.38
CA ALA A 156 3.94 8.16 -9.57
C ALA A 156 4.88 9.30 -9.21
N ALA A 157 4.44 10.19 -8.31
CA ALA A 157 5.27 11.27 -7.78
C ALA A 157 6.49 10.73 -7.03
N ALA A 158 6.28 9.71 -6.17
CA ALA A 158 7.37 9.08 -5.41
C ALA A 158 8.39 8.36 -6.29
N LEU A 159 7.98 7.79 -7.41
CA LEU A 159 8.87 7.08 -8.36
C LEU A 159 9.36 7.98 -9.51
N LEU A 160 8.95 9.25 -9.56
CA LEU A 160 9.25 10.21 -10.62
C LEU A 160 8.92 9.67 -12.03
N VAL A 161 7.77 9.04 -12.16
CA VAL A 161 7.24 8.56 -13.43
C VAL A 161 5.90 9.25 -13.74
N PRO A 162 5.54 9.41 -15.02
CA PRO A 162 4.22 9.91 -15.36
C PRO A 162 3.10 9.02 -14.79
N GLU A 163 2.06 9.61 -14.24
CA GLU A 163 0.94 8.88 -13.62
C GLU A 163 0.29 7.88 -14.58
N ALA A 164 0.10 8.27 -15.85
CA ALA A 164 -0.44 7.38 -16.88
C ALA A 164 0.45 6.14 -17.11
N THR A 165 1.78 6.29 -17.04
CA THR A 165 2.72 5.17 -17.15
C THR A 165 2.60 4.23 -15.98
N LEU A 166 2.46 4.77 -14.76
CA LEU A 166 2.28 3.96 -13.55
C LEU A 166 0.92 3.25 -13.56
N ALA A 167 -0.16 3.95 -13.90
CA ALA A 167 -1.49 3.37 -14.04
C ALA A 167 -1.49 2.18 -14.99
N GLN A 168 -0.84 2.32 -16.16
CA GLN A 168 -0.70 1.23 -17.11
C GLN A 168 0.14 0.07 -16.56
N ARG A 169 1.21 0.35 -15.80
CA ARG A 169 2.04 -0.67 -15.14
C ARG A 169 1.22 -1.47 -14.14
N ILE A 170 0.46 -0.81 -13.27
CA ILE A 170 -0.43 -1.44 -12.28
C ILE A 170 -1.51 -2.28 -12.99
N SER A 171 -2.17 -1.74 -14.00
CA SER A 171 -3.19 -2.46 -14.78
C SER A 171 -2.63 -3.74 -15.41
N ARG A 172 -1.44 -3.67 -16.03
CA ARG A 172 -0.76 -4.84 -16.59
C ARG A 172 -0.33 -5.84 -15.53
N ALA A 173 0.09 -5.38 -14.35
CA ALA A 173 0.43 -6.25 -13.23
C ALA A 173 -0.80 -7.03 -12.75
N LYS A 174 -1.94 -6.37 -12.56
CA LYS A 174 -3.21 -7.01 -12.19
C LYS A 174 -3.66 -8.03 -13.24
N GLN A 175 -3.52 -7.69 -14.53
CA GLN A 175 -3.82 -8.61 -15.62
C GLN A 175 -2.93 -9.87 -15.58
N ARG A 176 -1.61 -9.71 -15.36
CA ARG A 176 -0.67 -10.84 -15.27
C ARG A 176 -0.96 -11.76 -14.08
N ILE A 177 -1.37 -11.22 -12.93
CA ILE A 177 -1.81 -12.01 -11.78
C ILE A 177 -3.02 -12.87 -12.17
N ARG A 178 -3.99 -12.29 -12.87
CA ARG A 178 -5.18 -12.97 -13.38
C ARG A 178 -4.82 -14.08 -14.36
N ASP A 179 -3.99 -13.77 -15.36
CA ASP A 179 -3.56 -14.71 -16.41
C ASP A 179 -2.72 -15.85 -15.84
N ALA A 180 -1.95 -15.61 -14.79
CA ALA A 180 -1.21 -16.62 -14.05
C ALA A 180 -2.11 -17.52 -13.17
N GLY A 181 -3.41 -17.24 -13.08
CA GLY A 181 -4.34 -17.94 -12.20
C GLY A 181 -3.99 -17.83 -10.73
N ALA A 182 -3.24 -16.78 -10.35
CA ALA A 182 -2.82 -16.58 -8.97
C ALA A 182 -4.03 -16.37 -8.06
N ARG A 183 -4.07 -17.16 -6.98
CA ARG A 183 -5.15 -17.11 -5.99
C ARG A 183 -4.68 -16.42 -4.72
N PHE A 184 -5.62 -15.85 -3.99
CA PHE A 184 -5.39 -15.30 -2.66
C PHE A 184 -5.31 -16.46 -1.64
N VAL A 185 -4.17 -17.15 -1.66
CA VAL A 185 -3.87 -18.30 -0.79
C VAL A 185 -2.41 -18.19 -0.38
N ALA A 186 -2.12 -18.48 0.89
CA ALA A 186 -0.74 -18.55 1.37
C ALA A 186 0.04 -19.60 0.56
N PRO A 187 1.30 -19.34 0.20
CA PRO A 187 2.13 -20.32 -0.50
C PRO A 187 2.32 -21.57 0.36
N ALA A 188 2.56 -22.70 -0.30
CA ALA A 188 2.90 -23.93 0.40
C ALA A 188 4.16 -23.74 1.25
N ALA A 189 4.25 -24.46 2.39
CA ALA A 189 5.37 -24.30 3.34
C ALA A 189 6.75 -24.33 2.66
N ARG A 190 6.95 -25.25 1.70
CA ARG A 190 8.19 -25.39 0.92
C ARG A 190 8.52 -24.20 0.01
N GLU A 191 7.54 -23.35 -0.30
CA GLU A 191 7.69 -22.19 -1.19
C GLU A 191 7.69 -20.87 -0.41
N ARG A 192 7.35 -20.93 0.88
CA ARG A 192 7.12 -19.75 1.72
C ARG A 192 8.37 -18.91 1.87
N ASP A 193 9.51 -19.54 2.12
CA ASP A 193 10.78 -18.85 2.36
C ASP A 193 11.27 -18.16 1.08
N ASP A 194 11.21 -18.85 -0.08
CA ASP A 194 11.53 -18.24 -1.37
C ASP A 194 10.62 -17.07 -1.69
N ARG A 195 9.33 -17.18 -1.38
CA ARG A 195 8.35 -16.12 -1.60
C ARG A 195 8.57 -14.93 -0.63
N LEU A 196 8.92 -15.21 0.62
CA LEU A 196 9.26 -14.20 1.61
C LEU A 196 10.52 -13.44 1.18
N THR A 197 11.53 -14.12 0.69
CA THR A 197 12.74 -13.50 0.13
C THR A 197 12.40 -12.49 -0.96
N VAL A 198 11.47 -12.81 -1.86
CA VAL A 198 11.02 -11.86 -2.90
C VAL A 198 10.31 -10.64 -2.28
N VAL A 199 9.47 -10.84 -1.26
CA VAL A 199 8.83 -9.75 -0.52
C VAL A 199 9.88 -8.83 0.09
N LEU A 200 10.88 -9.39 0.79
CA LEU A 200 11.95 -8.61 1.42
C LEU A 200 12.77 -7.82 0.38
N GLN A 201 13.06 -8.42 -0.78
CA GLN A 201 13.73 -7.73 -1.88
C GLN A 201 12.91 -6.54 -2.39
N VAL A 202 11.60 -6.68 -2.53
CA VAL A 202 10.71 -5.58 -2.96
C VAL A 202 10.69 -4.47 -1.91
N LEU A 203 10.57 -4.81 -0.63
CA LEU A 203 10.60 -3.83 0.47
C LEU A 203 11.93 -3.08 0.54
N TYR A 204 13.05 -3.80 0.38
CA TYR A 204 14.37 -3.18 0.26
C TYR A 204 14.46 -2.23 -0.94
N LEU A 205 13.91 -2.61 -2.11
CA LEU A 205 13.89 -1.74 -3.28
C LEU A 205 13.07 -0.47 -3.07
N ILE A 206 11.92 -0.56 -2.39
CA ILE A 206 11.10 0.60 -2.02
C ILE A 206 11.90 1.53 -1.10
N PHE A 207 12.53 0.97 -0.06
CA PHE A 207 13.35 1.72 0.87
C PHE A 207 14.52 2.41 0.18
N ASN A 208 15.26 1.69 -0.66
CA ASN A 208 16.42 2.19 -1.36
C ASN A 208 16.06 3.30 -2.36
N GLU A 209 14.90 3.19 -3.03
CA GLU A 209 14.39 4.25 -3.91
C GLU A 209 14.03 5.52 -3.13
N GLY A 210 13.52 5.36 -1.89
CA GLY A 210 13.26 6.49 -0.98
C GLY A 210 14.52 7.10 -0.41
N TYR A 211 15.48 6.27 -0.02
CA TYR A 211 16.70 6.71 0.64
C TYR A 211 17.75 7.31 -0.32
N THR A 212 17.86 6.80 -1.56
CA THR A 212 18.81 7.23 -2.58
C THR A 212 18.07 7.51 -3.88
N ALA A 213 17.33 8.63 -3.94
CA ALA A 213 16.66 9.00 -5.16
C ALA A 213 17.65 9.11 -6.32
N ARG A 214 17.50 8.27 -7.34
CA ARG A 214 18.40 8.23 -8.51
C ARG A 214 18.18 9.38 -9.48
N SER A 215 17.06 10.12 -9.34
CA SER A 215 16.68 11.23 -10.22
C SER A 215 15.78 12.21 -9.49
N GLY A 216 15.81 13.49 -9.88
CA GLY A 216 15.00 14.57 -9.29
C GLY A 216 15.82 15.52 -8.41
N GLU A 217 15.22 16.64 -8.03
CA GLU A 217 15.85 17.71 -7.23
C GLU A 217 16.06 17.31 -5.76
N ARG A 218 15.35 16.29 -5.26
CA ARG A 218 15.45 15.81 -3.89
C ARG A 218 16.18 14.47 -3.83
N LEU A 219 17.26 14.42 -3.05
CA LEU A 219 18.07 13.21 -2.82
C LEU A 219 17.37 12.18 -1.92
N HIS A 220 16.31 12.56 -1.23
CA HIS A 220 15.60 11.73 -0.27
C HIS A 220 14.08 11.87 -0.45
N ARG A 221 13.37 10.75 -0.37
CA ARG A 221 11.90 10.66 -0.41
C ARG A 221 11.43 9.94 0.86
N PRO A 222 11.25 10.70 1.94
CA PRO A 222 10.94 10.14 3.26
C PRO A 222 9.63 9.34 3.27
N GLU A 223 8.72 9.64 2.36
CA GLU A 223 7.45 8.92 2.22
C GLU A 223 7.66 7.44 1.87
N LEU A 224 8.62 7.15 0.98
CA LEU A 224 8.95 5.77 0.59
C LEU A 224 9.74 5.03 1.66
N THR A 225 10.70 5.68 2.32
CA THR A 225 11.47 5.05 3.40
C THR A 225 10.58 4.73 4.60
N ALA A 226 9.70 5.66 4.97
CA ALA A 226 8.73 5.46 6.04
C ALA A 226 7.77 4.31 5.72
N GLU A 227 7.23 4.28 4.50
CA GLU A 227 6.29 3.24 4.08
C GLU A 227 6.95 1.86 4.00
N ALA A 228 8.16 1.76 3.43
CA ALA A 228 8.91 0.51 3.43
C ALA A 228 9.17 0.00 4.85
N SER A 229 9.57 0.88 5.76
CA SER A 229 9.81 0.54 7.17
C SER A 229 8.53 0.12 7.89
N ARG A 230 7.39 0.77 7.60
CA ARG A 230 6.07 0.42 8.14
C ARG A 230 5.65 -0.99 7.70
N ILE A 231 5.73 -1.27 6.40
CA ILE A 231 5.36 -2.59 5.86
C ILE A 231 6.32 -3.67 6.38
N THR A 232 7.63 -3.39 6.46
CA THR A 232 8.61 -4.35 6.98
C THR A 232 8.37 -4.66 8.46
N ARG A 233 7.98 -3.65 9.26
CA ARG A 233 7.59 -3.85 10.66
C ARG A 233 6.36 -4.75 10.76
N LEU A 234 5.36 -4.53 9.93
CA LEU A 234 4.18 -5.37 9.86
C LEU A 234 4.53 -6.83 9.48
N VAL A 235 5.44 -7.04 8.53
CA VAL A 235 5.94 -8.40 8.20
C VAL A 235 6.67 -9.02 9.38
N HIS A 236 7.50 -8.26 10.10
CA HIS A 236 8.20 -8.72 11.30
C HIS A 236 7.22 -9.15 12.41
N ASP A 237 6.12 -8.40 12.60
CA ASP A 237 5.09 -8.78 13.58
C ASP A 237 4.37 -10.08 13.21
N LEU A 238 4.29 -10.39 11.92
CA LEU A 238 3.69 -11.63 11.39
C LEU A 238 4.63 -12.84 11.43
N VAL A 239 5.93 -12.63 11.36
CA VAL A 239 6.98 -13.66 11.38
C VAL A 239 8.14 -13.22 12.28
N PRO A 240 7.91 -13.09 13.59
CA PRO A 240 8.86 -12.46 14.52
C PRO A 240 10.17 -13.21 14.69
N ASP A 241 10.17 -14.51 14.38
CA ASP A 241 11.35 -15.39 14.53
C ASP A 241 12.21 -15.45 13.25
N ASP A 242 11.81 -14.73 12.19
CA ASP A 242 12.56 -14.71 10.94
C ASP A 242 13.72 -13.70 11.01
N GLY A 243 14.95 -14.22 10.99
CA GLY A 243 16.18 -13.41 11.09
C GLY A 243 16.40 -12.47 9.91
N GLU A 244 15.99 -12.84 8.69
CA GLU A 244 16.13 -12.00 7.49
C GLU A 244 15.18 -10.81 7.56
N VAL A 245 13.94 -11.03 8.03
CA VAL A 245 12.96 -9.94 8.24
C VAL A 245 13.46 -8.98 9.32
N ALA A 246 13.93 -9.51 10.46
CA ALA A 246 14.50 -8.69 11.53
C ALA A 246 15.72 -7.92 11.05
N GLY A 247 16.61 -8.54 10.28
CA GLY A 247 17.78 -7.93 9.68
C GLY A 247 17.45 -6.80 8.71
N LEU A 248 16.45 -7.00 7.86
CA LEU A 248 16.00 -5.95 6.93
C LEU A 248 15.39 -4.76 7.67
N LEU A 249 14.54 -5.02 8.68
CA LEU A 249 13.97 -3.95 9.49
C LEU A 249 15.06 -3.16 10.24
N ALA A 250 16.03 -3.85 10.82
CA ALA A 250 17.17 -3.22 11.48
C ALA A 250 17.98 -2.35 10.50
N LEU A 251 18.26 -2.85 9.30
CA LEU A 251 18.95 -2.09 8.25
C LEU A 251 18.20 -0.79 7.93
N MET A 252 16.88 -0.85 7.75
CA MET A 252 16.05 0.32 7.47
C MET A 252 16.11 1.32 8.61
N LEU A 253 15.87 0.88 9.86
CA LEU A 253 15.87 1.76 11.03
C LEU A 253 17.23 2.43 11.25
N LEU A 254 18.33 1.67 11.22
CA LEU A 254 19.69 2.20 11.44
C LEU A 254 20.13 3.13 10.30
N THR A 255 19.66 2.88 9.08
CA THR A 255 19.99 3.72 7.94
C THR A 255 19.21 5.02 7.97
N ASP A 256 17.90 4.96 8.23
CA ASP A 256 17.00 6.10 8.24
C ASP A 256 17.19 6.99 9.48
N ALA A 257 17.65 6.44 10.59
CA ALA A 257 17.97 7.19 11.81
C ALA A 257 18.90 8.40 11.59
N ARG A 258 19.64 8.43 10.49
CA ARG A 258 20.59 9.49 10.12
C ARG A 258 20.00 10.50 9.13
N SER A 259 18.78 10.30 8.66
CA SER A 259 18.19 11.04 7.53
C SER A 259 18.26 12.56 7.73
N ASP A 260 17.95 13.04 8.95
CA ASP A 260 17.93 14.46 9.28
C ASP A 260 19.33 15.12 9.26
N ALA A 261 20.39 14.35 9.50
CA ALA A 261 21.77 14.84 9.50
C ALA A 261 22.49 14.63 8.16
N ARG A 262 21.83 13.97 7.20
CA ARG A 262 22.45 13.52 5.95
C ARG A 262 22.62 14.62 4.92
N VAL A 263 21.83 15.69 5.03
CA VAL A 263 21.83 16.79 4.06
C VAL A 263 22.02 18.09 4.81
N ASP A 264 22.88 18.98 4.27
CA ASP A 264 23.06 20.34 4.80
C ASP A 264 21.93 21.29 4.39
N ALA A 265 22.02 22.56 4.84
CA ALA A 265 21.03 23.59 4.50
C ALA A 265 20.96 23.93 3.00
N ASN A 266 21.99 23.55 2.22
CA ASN A 266 22.07 23.77 0.77
C ASN A 266 21.61 22.53 -0.03
N GLY A 267 21.20 21.45 0.65
CA GLY A 267 20.79 20.20 0.01
C GLY A 267 21.97 19.32 -0.40
N LEU A 268 23.18 19.59 0.07
CA LEU A 268 24.37 18.77 -0.22
C LEU A 268 24.52 17.63 0.80
N LEU A 269 24.97 16.48 0.32
CA LEU A 269 25.23 15.32 1.19
C LEU A 269 26.38 15.60 2.16
N VAL A 270 26.13 15.34 3.43
CA VAL A 270 27.11 15.43 4.52
C VAL A 270 27.70 14.04 4.77
N PRO A 271 29.02 13.85 4.64
CA PRO A 271 29.68 12.59 4.95
C PRO A 271 29.44 12.16 6.40
N ILE A 272 29.34 10.85 6.68
CA ILE A 272 29.02 10.32 8.00
C ILE A 272 29.90 10.89 9.13
N PRO A 273 31.25 11.04 8.95
CA PRO A 273 32.10 11.61 9.99
C PRO A 273 31.78 13.07 10.34
N GLU A 274 31.18 13.81 9.41
CA GLU A 274 30.86 15.24 9.52
C GLU A 274 29.41 15.48 9.96
N GLN A 275 28.60 14.43 10.03
CA GLN A 275 27.20 14.55 10.43
C GLN A 275 27.06 14.91 11.91
N ASP A 276 26.15 15.81 12.21
CA ASP A 276 25.73 16.12 13.59
C ASP A 276 24.93 14.95 14.15
N ARG A 277 25.57 14.17 15.02
CA ARG A 277 24.98 12.99 15.67
C ARG A 277 23.88 13.31 16.64
N THR A 278 23.74 14.55 17.09
CA THR A 278 22.62 14.97 17.96
C THR A 278 21.29 14.97 17.21
N ARG A 279 21.34 15.01 15.89
CA ARG A 279 20.18 14.94 15.00
C ARG A 279 19.79 13.51 14.61
N TRP A 280 20.55 12.50 15.04
CA TRP A 280 20.23 11.12 14.77
C TRP A 280 19.10 10.64 15.67
N ASP A 281 18.18 9.84 15.14
CA ASP A 281 17.08 9.22 15.91
C ASP A 281 17.64 8.12 16.81
N ALA A 282 17.82 8.46 18.09
CA ALA A 282 18.34 7.54 19.09
C ALA A 282 17.38 6.35 19.36
N ALA A 283 16.06 6.55 19.22
CA ALA A 283 15.08 5.49 19.42
C ALA A 283 15.12 4.46 18.28
N ALA A 284 15.22 4.93 17.03
CA ALA A 284 15.40 4.06 15.87
C ALA A 284 16.71 3.28 15.93
N ILE A 285 17.81 3.92 16.41
CA ILE A 285 19.10 3.24 16.62
C ILE A 285 18.97 2.14 17.66
N ALA A 286 18.36 2.42 18.83
CA ALA A 286 18.20 1.43 19.89
C ALA A 286 17.39 0.22 19.42
N ALA A 287 16.26 0.46 18.74
CA ALA A 287 15.43 -0.58 18.18
C ALA A 287 16.16 -1.41 17.10
N GLY A 288 16.90 -0.75 16.21
CA GLY A 288 17.68 -1.43 15.17
C GLY A 288 18.80 -2.31 15.75
N VAL A 289 19.50 -1.83 16.76
CA VAL A 289 20.55 -2.61 17.47
C VAL A 289 19.94 -3.84 18.16
N GLU A 290 18.80 -3.71 18.82
CA GLU A 290 18.10 -4.83 19.43
C GLU A 290 17.70 -5.89 18.41
N LEU A 291 17.14 -5.48 17.26
CA LEU A 291 16.78 -6.38 16.18
C LEU A 291 17.99 -7.16 15.62
N VAL A 292 19.10 -6.47 15.33
CA VAL A 292 20.34 -7.12 14.88
C VAL A 292 20.85 -8.12 15.91
N SER A 293 20.85 -7.74 17.19
CA SER A 293 21.33 -8.59 18.27
C SER A 293 20.50 -9.88 18.39
N ARG A 294 19.18 -9.79 18.20
CA ARG A 294 18.30 -10.96 18.15
C ARG A 294 18.52 -11.82 16.93
N ALA A 295 18.59 -11.19 15.74
CA ALA A 295 18.79 -11.90 14.47
C ALA A 295 20.11 -12.67 14.40
N LEU A 296 21.16 -12.20 15.10
CA LEU A 296 22.46 -12.90 15.17
C LEU A 296 22.52 -13.98 16.24
N ALA A 297 21.54 -14.06 17.14
CA ALA A 297 21.47 -15.04 18.21
C ALA A 297 20.66 -16.30 17.78
N THR A 298 19.94 -16.23 16.69
CA THR A 298 19.21 -17.34 16.06
C THR A 298 20.03 -18.00 14.96
#